data_097b99d09cc6c656edb082d4feb05685
#
_entry.id   097b99d09cc6c656edb082d4feb05685
#
_cell.length_a   1.000
_cell.length_b   1.000
_cell.length_c   1.000
_cell.angle_alpha   90.00
_cell.angle_beta   90.00
_cell.angle_gamma   90.00
#
_symmetry.space_group_name_H-M   'P 1'
#
loop_
_entity.id
_entity.type
_entity.pdbx_description
1 polymer ?
#
loop_
_entity_poly.entity_id
_entity_poly.type
_entity_poly.pdbx_seq_one_letter_code
_entity_poly.pdbx_strand_id
1 'polypeptide(L)'
;MSKRVHEFFTVNIILAGILALLAAAAFAPQHSTPVLSGGTQPIYKVHTGEKKLALMCNVYWGTEYVRPYLDLAQKYNAKITFFIGGIWAAENPALVKEMYLRGH
;
A
#
# COMPACT_ATOMS: atom_id res chain seq x y z
N MET A 1 -45.30 20.82 -35.68
CA MET A 1 -43.92 20.70 -35.15
C MET A 1 -43.19 19.68 -36.03
N SER A 2 -42.06 20.02 -36.65
CA SER A 2 -41.37 19.16 -37.63
C SER A 2 -40.85 17.87 -36.95
N LYS A 3 -40.98 16.73 -37.65
CA LYS A 3 -40.43 15.41 -37.16
C LYS A 3 -39.00 15.52 -36.65
N ARG A 4 -38.13 16.32 -37.29
CA ARG A 4 -36.78 16.61 -36.89
C ARG A 4 -36.64 17.21 -35.48
N VAL A 5 -37.59 18.03 -35.06
CA VAL A 5 -37.59 18.65 -33.72
C VAL A 5 -37.89 17.58 -32.65
N HIS A 6 -38.86 16.70 -32.89
CA HIS A 6 -39.15 15.58 -32.01
C HIS A 6 -37.96 14.60 -31.86
N GLU A 7 -37.32 14.24 -32.97
CA GLU A 7 -36.13 13.36 -32.95
C GLU A 7 -34.99 14.01 -32.14
N PHE A 8 -34.77 15.30 -32.35
CA PHE A 8 -33.74 16.05 -31.60
C PHE A 8 -34.01 16.04 -30.09
N PHE A 9 -35.26 16.31 -29.66
CA PHE A 9 -35.62 16.27 -28.25
C PHE A 9 -35.52 14.86 -27.66
N THR A 10 -35.94 13.83 -28.39
CA THR A 10 -35.87 12.44 -27.94
C THR A 10 -34.42 12.00 -27.74
N VAL A 11 -33.52 12.29 -28.67
CA VAL A 11 -32.10 11.97 -28.56
C VAL A 11 -31.46 12.66 -27.36
N ASN A 12 -31.75 13.95 -27.14
CA ASN A 12 -31.19 14.69 -25.99
C ASN A 12 -31.71 14.18 -24.65
N ILE A 13 -32.96 13.75 -24.57
CA ILE A 13 -33.55 13.15 -23.36
C ILE A 13 -32.86 11.80 -23.06
N ILE A 14 -32.65 10.97 -24.08
CA ILE A 14 -31.95 9.69 -23.92
C ILE A 14 -30.50 9.94 -23.47
N LEU A 15 -29.81 10.89 -24.09
CA LEU A 15 -28.42 11.22 -23.73
C LEU A 15 -28.32 11.76 -22.28
N ALA A 16 -29.25 12.64 -21.89
CA ALA A 16 -29.33 13.12 -20.51
C ALA A 16 -29.57 11.98 -19.51
N GLY A 17 -30.46 11.04 -19.85
CA GLY A 17 -30.71 9.84 -19.04
C GLY A 17 -29.48 8.96 -18.87
N ILE A 18 -28.73 8.72 -19.95
CA ILE A 18 -27.47 7.96 -19.90
C ILE A 18 -26.42 8.68 -19.04
N LEU A 19 -26.25 9.99 -19.21
CA LEU A 19 -25.33 10.79 -18.40
C LEU A 19 -25.69 10.77 -16.91
N ALA A 20 -26.98 10.89 -16.58
CA ALA A 20 -27.46 10.79 -15.21
C ALA A 20 -27.18 9.41 -14.59
N LEU A 21 -27.37 8.34 -15.36
CA LEU A 21 -27.11 6.97 -14.93
C LEU A 21 -25.61 6.70 -14.71
N LEU A 22 -24.75 7.20 -15.59
CA LEU A 22 -23.32 7.14 -15.44
C LEU A 22 -22.83 7.94 -14.23
N ALA A 23 -23.37 9.14 -14.01
CA ALA A 23 -23.08 9.94 -12.84
C ALA A 23 -23.51 9.21 -11.55
N ALA A 24 -24.73 8.65 -11.51
CA ALA A 24 -25.19 7.86 -10.37
C ALA A 24 -24.30 6.66 -10.09
N ALA A 25 -23.82 5.97 -11.12
CA ALA A 25 -22.87 4.86 -10.97
C ALA A 25 -21.49 5.31 -10.48
N ALA A 26 -21.00 6.46 -10.95
CA ALA A 26 -19.70 7.01 -10.54
C ALA A 26 -19.70 7.52 -9.08
N PHE A 27 -20.83 8.07 -8.63
CA PHE A 27 -20.98 8.57 -7.26
C PHE A 27 -21.68 7.58 -6.31
N ALA A 28 -22.01 6.38 -6.79
CA ALA A 28 -22.53 5.33 -5.92
C ALA A 28 -21.48 5.02 -4.83
N PRO A 29 -21.90 4.92 -3.54
CA PRO A 29 -20.97 4.59 -2.47
C PRO A 29 -20.33 3.24 -2.77
N GLN A 30 -19.02 3.26 -3.05
CA GLN A 30 -18.22 2.06 -3.20
C GLN A 30 -18.12 1.42 -1.81
N HIS A 31 -18.88 0.36 -1.57
CA HIS A 31 -18.68 -0.46 -0.39
C HIS A 31 -17.32 -1.16 -0.50
N SER A 32 -16.26 -0.47 -0.09
CA SER A 32 -14.98 -1.12 0.16
C SER A 32 -15.20 -2.04 1.35
N THR A 33 -15.30 -3.34 1.12
CA THR A 33 -15.21 -4.31 2.21
C THR A 33 -13.83 -4.15 2.85
N PRO A 34 -13.73 -3.78 4.13
CA PRO A 34 -12.43 -3.69 4.77
C PRO A 34 -11.77 -5.06 4.72
N VAL A 35 -10.57 -5.13 4.15
CA VAL A 35 -9.79 -6.38 4.01
C VAL A 35 -9.51 -7.02 5.37
N LEU A 36 -9.69 -6.27 6.46
CA LEU A 36 -9.52 -6.69 7.85
C LEU A 36 -10.87 -6.61 8.59
N SER A 37 -11.87 -7.36 8.15
CA SER A 37 -13.18 -7.46 8.86
C SER A 37 -13.16 -8.40 10.08
N GLY A 38 -11.98 -8.80 10.55
CA GLY A 38 -11.80 -9.71 11.69
C GLY A 38 -11.50 -9.06 13.04
N GLY A 39 -11.84 -7.79 13.25
CA GLY A 39 -11.71 -7.13 14.57
C GLY A 39 -10.28 -6.92 15.08
N THR A 40 -9.26 -7.26 14.29
CA THR A 40 -7.86 -7.07 14.66
C THR A 40 -7.43 -5.66 14.30
N GLN A 41 -7.35 -4.78 15.27
CA GLN A 41 -6.79 -3.44 15.08
C GLN A 41 -5.27 -3.55 14.81
N PRO A 42 -4.71 -2.71 13.90
CA PRO A 42 -3.26 -2.65 13.72
C PRO A 42 -2.56 -2.33 15.05
N ILE A 43 -1.49 -3.04 15.33
CA ILE A 43 -0.71 -2.83 16.55
C ILE A 43 0.30 -1.70 16.27
N TYR A 44 0.07 -0.53 16.86
CA TYR A 44 0.97 0.62 16.74
C TYR A 44 1.97 0.75 17.88
N LYS A 45 1.63 0.17 19.03
CA LYS A 45 2.48 0.18 20.22
C LYS A 45 2.16 -1.02 21.09
N VAL A 46 3.16 -1.49 21.81
CA VAL A 46 3.01 -2.52 22.83
C VAL A 46 3.13 -1.86 24.20
N HIS A 47 2.20 -2.18 25.11
CA HIS A 47 2.30 -1.76 26.50
C HIS A 47 3.31 -2.65 27.21
N THR A 48 4.50 -2.12 27.45
CA THR A 48 5.57 -2.78 28.20
C THR A 48 6.08 -1.81 29.27
N GLY A 49 6.49 -2.32 30.41
CA GLY A 49 7.16 -1.53 31.47
C GLY A 49 8.62 -1.17 31.12
N GLU A 50 9.14 -1.68 30.00
CA GLU A 50 10.50 -1.47 29.57
C GLU A 50 10.60 -0.40 28.46
N LYS A 51 11.70 0.35 28.46
CA LYS A 51 12.02 1.32 27.40
C LYS A 51 12.54 0.57 26.18
N LYS A 52 11.62 0.04 25.34
CA LYS A 52 11.93 -0.68 24.10
C LYS A 52 11.31 0.04 22.93
N LEU A 53 11.99 -0.04 21.76
CA LEU A 53 11.45 0.40 20.50
C LEU A 53 11.72 -0.67 19.44
N ALA A 54 10.86 -0.76 18.42
CA ALA A 54 11.05 -1.58 17.26
C ALA A 54 11.60 -0.71 16.12
N LEU A 55 12.77 -1.09 15.59
CA LEU A 55 13.35 -0.45 14.41
C LEU A 55 12.86 -1.16 13.16
N MET A 56 12.36 -0.40 12.19
CA MET A 56 11.90 -0.91 10.91
C MET A 56 12.58 -0.15 9.78
N CYS A 57 12.91 -0.84 8.71
CA CYS A 57 13.54 -0.27 7.53
C CYS A 57 12.93 -0.84 6.25
N ASN A 58 12.49 0.05 5.35
CA ASN A 58 12.00 -0.33 4.03
C ASN A 58 13.16 -0.33 3.03
N VAL A 59 13.30 -1.40 2.24
CA VAL A 59 14.35 -1.55 1.24
C VAL A 59 13.72 -1.91 -0.11
N TYR A 60 13.78 -0.97 -1.06
CA TYR A 60 13.20 -1.14 -2.40
C TYR A 60 14.20 -0.89 -3.52
N TRP A 61 15.26 -0.16 -3.27
CA TRP A 61 16.32 0.14 -4.25
C TRP A 61 17.66 0.40 -3.55
N GLY A 62 18.74 0.34 -4.35
CA GLY A 62 20.10 0.58 -3.87
C GLY A 62 20.63 -0.56 -3.00
N THR A 63 21.93 -0.64 -2.87
CA THR A 63 22.63 -1.64 -2.04
C THR A 63 23.77 -1.03 -1.23
N GLU A 64 24.17 0.18 -1.60
CA GLU A 64 25.37 0.85 -1.11
C GLU A 64 25.34 1.14 0.39
N TYR A 65 24.15 1.38 0.95
CA TYR A 65 23.98 1.69 2.37
C TYR A 65 23.61 0.48 3.24
N VAL A 66 23.26 -0.67 2.63
CA VAL A 66 22.76 -1.83 3.36
C VAL A 66 23.82 -2.37 4.32
N ARG A 67 25.04 -2.65 3.83
CA ARG A 67 26.11 -3.15 4.69
C ARG A 67 26.54 -2.16 5.76
N PRO A 68 26.82 -0.89 5.45
CA PRO A 68 27.11 0.12 6.49
C PRO A 68 26.01 0.20 7.55
N TYR A 69 24.73 0.05 7.16
CA TYR A 69 23.62 0.06 8.10
C TYR A 69 23.58 -1.18 9.00
N LEU A 70 23.86 -2.36 8.44
CA LEU A 70 24.00 -3.62 9.20
C LEU A 70 25.17 -3.55 10.18
N ASP A 71 26.30 -2.97 9.78
CA ASP A 71 27.48 -2.80 10.63
C ASP A 71 27.18 -1.86 11.79
N LEU A 72 26.44 -0.77 11.53
CA LEU A 72 25.99 0.15 12.55
C LEU A 72 25.03 -0.51 13.54
N ALA A 73 24.06 -1.28 13.03
CA ALA A 73 23.13 -2.04 13.85
C ALA A 73 23.87 -3.04 14.77
N GLN A 74 24.85 -3.73 14.23
CA GLN A 74 25.70 -4.66 14.99
C GLN A 74 26.51 -3.94 16.08
N LYS A 75 27.12 -2.78 15.74
CA LYS A 75 27.86 -1.97 16.70
C LYS A 75 27.04 -1.57 17.93
N TYR A 76 25.76 -1.27 17.73
CA TYR A 76 24.84 -0.88 18.81
C TYR A 76 23.98 -2.04 19.34
N ASN A 77 24.26 -3.27 18.94
CA ASN A 77 23.47 -4.47 19.25
C ASN A 77 21.97 -4.27 18.98
N ALA A 78 21.65 -3.53 17.94
CA ALA A 78 20.27 -3.24 17.53
C ALA A 78 19.79 -4.29 16.52
N LYS A 79 18.54 -4.71 16.67
CA LYS A 79 17.87 -5.59 15.71
C LYS A 79 16.85 -4.77 14.92
N ILE A 80 16.76 -5.07 13.63
CA ILE A 80 15.94 -4.30 12.68
C ILE A 80 15.03 -5.27 11.95
N THR A 81 13.78 -4.88 11.76
CA THR A 81 12.85 -5.57 10.86
C THR A 81 12.92 -4.90 9.49
N PHE A 82 13.35 -5.65 8.48
CA PHE A 82 13.42 -5.17 7.11
C PHE A 82 12.14 -5.54 6.35
N PHE A 83 11.52 -4.54 5.72
CA PHE A 83 10.47 -4.72 4.73
C PHE A 83 11.10 -4.60 3.34
N ILE A 84 11.24 -5.73 2.66
CA ILE A 84 12.03 -5.83 1.44
C ILE A 84 11.10 -5.96 0.24
N GLY A 85 11.32 -5.13 -0.80
CA GLY A 85 10.65 -5.27 -2.08
C GLY A 85 11.01 -6.60 -2.75
N GLY A 86 9.99 -7.34 -3.25
CA GLY A 86 10.22 -8.69 -3.81
C GLY A 86 11.22 -8.72 -4.97
N ILE A 87 11.17 -7.74 -5.87
CA ILE A 87 12.11 -7.62 -6.99
C ILE A 87 13.53 -7.39 -6.46
N TRP A 88 13.70 -6.44 -5.54
CA TRP A 88 14.99 -6.15 -4.94
C TRP A 88 15.58 -7.37 -4.21
N ALA A 89 14.73 -8.12 -3.50
CA ALA A 89 15.16 -9.35 -2.82
C ALA A 89 15.65 -10.43 -3.79
N ALA A 90 14.95 -10.59 -4.93
CA ALA A 90 15.33 -11.53 -5.98
C ALA A 90 16.67 -11.16 -6.65
N GLU A 91 16.93 -9.87 -6.81
CA GLU A 91 18.17 -9.34 -7.38
C GLU A 91 19.35 -9.37 -6.38
N ASN A 92 19.07 -9.36 -5.07
CA ASN A 92 20.10 -9.24 -4.02
C ASN A 92 20.01 -10.35 -2.95
N PRO A 93 19.96 -11.65 -3.33
CA PRO A 93 19.75 -12.74 -2.38
C PRO A 93 20.89 -12.87 -1.34
N ALA A 94 22.10 -12.49 -1.70
CA ALA A 94 23.23 -12.50 -0.79
C ALA A 94 23.09 -11.48 0.35
N LEU A 95 22.56 -10.28 0.05
CA LEU A 95 22.30 -9.26 1.08
C LEU A 95 21.13 -9.66 1.99
N VAL A 96 20.07 -10.25 1.44
CA VAL A 96 18.95 -10.78 2.24
C VAL A 96 19.44 -11.87 3.19
N LYS A 97 20.27 -12.79 2.70
CA LYS A 97 20.89 -13.83 3.54
C LYS A 97 21.78 -13.22 4.62
N GLU A 98 22.55 -12.19 4.31
CA GLU A 98 23.41 -11.49 5.27
C GLU A 98 22.57 -10.81 6.38
N MET A 99 21.47 -10.13 6.04
CA MET A 99 20.53 -9.56 7.02
C MET A 99 20.02 -10.64 7.99
N TYR A 100 19.59 -11.79 7.45
CA TYR A 100 19.13 -12.92 8.26
C TYR A 100 20.21 -13.48 9.18
N LEU A 101 21.42 -13.74 8.66
CA LEU A 101 22.54 -14.30 9.44
C LEU A 101 23.01 -13.36 10.55
N ARG A 102 22.85 -12.04 10.38
CA ARG A 102 23.13 -11.04 11.41
C ARG A 102 21.98 -10.89 12.43
N GLY A 103 20.88 -11.68 12.28
CA GLY A 103 19.77 -11.76 13.22
C GLY A 103 18.73 -10.64 13.08
N HIS A 104 18.60 -10.09 11.88
CA HIS A 104 17.55 -9.14 11.54
C HIS A 104 16.33 -9.86 10.96
#